data_900c2bbc4898ff73f7bf0581d475a063
#
_entry.id   900c2bbc4898ff73f7bf0581d475a063
#
_cell.length_a   1.000
_cell.length_b   1.000
_cell.length_c   1.000
_cell.angle_alpha   90.00
_cell.angle_beta   90.00
_cell.angle_gamma   90.00
#
_symmetry.space_group_name_H-M   'P 1'
#
loop_
_entity.id
_entity.type
_entity.pdbx_description
1 polymer ?
#
loop_
_entity_poly.entity_id
_entity_poly.type
_entity_poly.pdbx_seq_one_letter_code
_entity_poly.pdbx_strand_id
1 'polypeptide(L)'
;MGHESFGNTTAEPSPASQFLRLLAGKWIVSAIATAAKLRLAERLQSPKSIDELAGECALHVPSLRRLVGVLVGEGLLAYVDAERVAVTPLGEQLRQEQLGVLAEFVGSASQWTPWVHLEHSVRTGQAAFEKQHGQSLFEYLEQHPADSQLYDTAVDAFTRQQAHALAETNVLDDARVVVDVGGGRGTFLMELLLRHVNLRGILFDKPNVVSAVQDRFAEAGLQSRVELVAGDFHHDVPQGADCYVIKHVLHNWDDDLARALLQRCAAAVVPGGRVLVVEGIALPGNMRDGTKLMDLEMLVLTGGGRERSKPEFRRLFADAGLRLEQVLRLSEGAWAMIGRKPQA
;
A
#
# COMPACT_ATOMS: atom_id res chain seq x y z
N MET A 1 -34.67 -3.64 34.73
CA MET A 1 -33.52 -4.49 35.09
C MET A 1 -32.28 -3.62 35.02
N GLY A 2 -31.55 -3.53 36.15
CA GLY A 2 -30.49 -2.54 36.30
C GLY A 2 -29.35 -2.73 35.31
N HIS A 3 -28.88 -1.63 34.73
CA HIS A 3 -27.57 -1.57 34.05
C HIS A 3 -26.48 -1.76 35.11
N GLU A 4 -25.93 -2.96 35.22
CA GLU A 4 -24.64 -3.13 35.88
C GLU A 4 -23.62 -2.34 35.06
N SER A 5 -23.16 -1.20 35.58
CA SER A 5 -22.04 -0.48 35.03
C SER A 5 -20.77 -1.31 35.25
N PHE A 6 -20.30 -1.99 34.23
CA PHE A 6 -18.93 -2.53 34.22
C PHE A 6 -18.00 -1.34 34.38
N GLY A 7 -17.37 -1.25 35.57
CA GLY A 7 -16.52 -0.12 35.94
C GLY A 7 -15.39 0.03 34.93
N ASN A 8 -15.30 1.19 34.31
CA ASN A 8 -14.18 1.61 33.49
C ASN A 8 -12.98 1.81 34.44
N THR A 9 -12.16 0.77 34.63
CA THR A 9 -10.90 0.90 35.36
C THR A 9 -9.95 1.72 34.50
N THR A 10 -9.69 2.97 34.89
CA THR A 10 -8.73 3.90 34.29
C THR A 10 -7.26 3.51 34.55
N ALA A 11 -7.01 2.32 35.08
CA ALA A 11 -5.66 1.80 35.29
C ALA A 11 -5.02 1.41 33.95
N GLU A 12 -3.78 1.81 33.74
CA GLU A 12 -3.01 1.35 32.58
C GLU A 12 -3.02 -0.19 32.52
N PRO A 13 -3.21 -0.78 31.31
CA PRO A 13 -3.25 -2.23 31.16
C PRO A 13 -1.91 -2.85 31.59
N SER A 14 -1.96 -3.94 32.35
CA SER A 14 -0.74 -4.66 32.78
C SER A 14 0.09 -5.12 31.58
N PRO A 15 1.41 -5.34 31.72
CA PRO A 15 2.25 -5.88 30.65
C PRO A 15 1.68 -7.17 30.04
N ALA A 16 1.11 -8.06 30.86
CA ALA A 16 0.47 -9.28 30.40
C ALA A 16 -0.77 -8.99 29.54
N SER A 17 -1.62 -8.04 29.93
CA SER A 17 -2.79 -7.63 29.16
C SER A 17 -2.38 -6.99 27.83
N GLN A 18 -1.34 -6.15 27.81
CA GLN A 18 -0.79 -5.56 26.59
C GLN A 18 -0.26 -6.64 25.64
N PHE A 19 0.49 -7.62 26.17
CA PHE A 19 1.03 -8.72 25.38
C PHE A 19 -0.09 -9.59 24.78
N LEU A 20 -1.12 -9.94 25.55
CA LEU A 20 -2.29 -10.69 25.06
C LEU A 20 -3.04 -9.93 23.93
N ARG A 21 -3.14 -8.61 24.05
CA ARG A 21 -3.73 -7.80 22.97
C ARG A 21 -2.90 -7.86 21.68
N LEU A 22 -1.57 -7.87 21.76
CA LEU A 22 -0.71 -8.04 20.59
C LEU A 22 -0.94 -9.42 19.93
N LEU A 23 -1.07 -10.48 20.71
CA LEU A 23 -1.38 -11.82 20.19
C LEU A 23 -2.77 -11.90 19.55
N ALA A 24 -3.74 -11.13 20.05
CA ALA A 24 -5.08 -11.05 19.48
C ALA A 24 -5.12 -10.40 18.09
N GLY A 25 -4.04 -9.73 17.66
CA GLY A 25 -3.96 -9.07 16.35
C GLY A 25 -4.38 -9.97 15.18
N LYS A 26 -4.01 -11.26 15.22
CA LYS A 26 -4.45 -12.24 14.24
C LYS A 26 -5.97 -12.33 14.11
N TRP A 27 -6.69 -12.37 15.22
CA TRP A 27 -8.15 -12.51 15.23
C TRP A 27 -8.82 -11.21 14.77
N ILE A 28 -8.27 -10.07 15.18
CA ILE A 28 -8.75 -8.74 14.78
C ILE A 28 -8.64 -8.57 13.27
N VAL A 29 -7.46 -8.84 12.68
CA VAL A 29 -7.26 -8.75 11.23
C VAL A 29 -8.19 -9.69 10.47
N SER A 30 -8.35 -10.93 10.94
CA SER A 30 -9.28 -11.89 10.32
C SER A 30 -10.74 -11.42 10.38
N ALA A 31 -11.17 -10.78 11.47
CA ALA A 31 -12.51 -10.22 11.59
C ALA A 31 -12.72 -9.03 10.64
N ILE A 32 -11.74 -8.11 10.56
CA ILE A 32 -11.76 -6.96 9.66
C ILE A 32 -11.81 -7.41 8.20
N ALA A 33 -10.94 -8.32 7.79
CA ALA A 33 -10.90 -8.87 6.44
C ALA A 33 -12.21 -9.58 6.06
N THR A 34 -12.78 -10.35 6.99
CA THR A 34 -14.08 -11.01 6.79
C THR A 34 -15.20 -9.99 6.62
N ALA A 35 -15.25 -8.95 7.44
CA ALA A 35 -16.24 -7.88 7.34
C ALA A 35 -16.16 -7.13 6.00
N ALA A 36 -14.94 -6.83 5.53
CA ALA A 36 -14.70 -6.21 4.23
C ALA A 36 -15.15 -7.11 3.08
N LYS A 37 -14.77 -8.40 3.10
CA LYS A 37 -15.19 -9.40 2.09
C LYS A 37 -16.69 -9.60 2.02
N LEU A 38 -17.38 -9.54 3.16
CA LEU A 38 -18.84 -9.61 3.26
C LEU A 38 -19.53 -8.28 2.94
N ARG A 39 -18.78 -7.22 2.67
CA ARG A 39 -19.31 -5.89 2.37
C ARG A 39 -20.24 -5.35 3.48
N LEU A 40 -19.92 -5.58 4.75
CA LEU A 40 -20.83 -5.23 5.86
C LEU A 40 -21.02 -3.72 5.97
N ALA A 41 -19.99 -2.91 5.71
CA ALA A 41 -20.10 -1.45 5.76
C ALA A 41 -21.04 -0.90 4.66
N GLU A 42 -20.99 -1.45 3.45
CA GLU A 42 -21.88 -1.07 2.35
C GLU A 42 -23.34 -1.41 2.62
N ARG A 43 -23.58 -2.49 3.37
CA ARG A 43 -24.93 -2.90 3.72
C ARG A 43 -25.51 -2.11 4.90
N LEU A 44 -24.65 -1.54 5.73
CA LEU A 44 -25.00 -0.68 6.87
C LEU A 44 -25.07 0.81 6.48
N GLN A 45 -25.75 1.15 5.36
CA GLN A 45 -26.04 2.55 5.00
C GLN A 45 -26.96 3.24 6.00
N SER A 46 -27.74 2.45 6.73
CA SER A 46 -28.55 2.84 7.88
C SER A 46 -28.44 1.78 8.97
N PRO A 47 -28.73 2.12 10.24
CA PRO A 47 -28.70 1.15 11.32
C PRO A 47 -29.62 -0.05 11.07
N LYS A 48 -29.11 -1.28 11.25
CA LYS A 48 -29.84 -2.53 11.08
C LYS A 48 -29.66 -3.46 12.28
N SER A 49 -30.65 -4.32 12.49
CA SER A 49 -30.49 -5.46 13.40
C SER A 49 -29.55 -6.50 12.78
N ILE A 50 -28.98 -7.36 13.64
CA ILE A 50 -28.10 -8.45 13.16
C ILE A 50 -28.89 -9.45 12.31
N ASP A 51 -30.17 -9.67 12.64
CA ASP A 51 -31.05 -10.55 11.90
C ASP A 51 -31.36 -10.04 10.49
N GLU A 52 -31.64 -8.73 10.33
CA GLU A 52 -31.78 -8.08 9.01
C GLU A 52 -30.50 -8.19 8.19
N LEU A 53 -29.37 -7.86 8.77
CA LEU A 53 -28.06 -7.91 8.10
C LEU A 53 -27.71 -9.35 7.69
N ALA A 54 -28.00 -10.33 8.53
CA ALA A 54 -27.79 -11.76 8.23
C ALA A 54 -28.68 -12.22 7.08
N GLY A 55 -29.95 -11.80 7.05
CA GLY A 55 -30.87 -12.11 5.97
C GLY A 55 -30.42 -11.57 4.62
N GLU A 56 -29.99 -10.30 4.57
CA GLU A 56 -29.49 -9.66 3.35
C GLU A 56 -28.21 -10.32 2.78
N CYS A 57 -27.41 -10.91 3.65
CA CYS A 57 -26.13 -11.52 3.29
C CYS A 57 -26.18 -13.06 3.22
N ALA A 58 -27.34 -13.67 3.49
CA ALA A 58 -27.49 -15.11 3.64
C ALA A 58 -26.51 -15.72 4.67
N LEU A 59 -26.33 -15.08 5.82
CA LEU A 59 -25.38 -15.46 6.86
C LEU A 59 -26.08 -16.14 8.05
N HIS A 60 -25.31 -16.96 8.76
CA HIS A 60 -25.75 -17.59 10.00
C HIS A 60 -25.78 -16.56 11.14
N VAL A 61 -26.97 -16.22 11.63
CA VAL A 61 -27.21 -15.14 12.63
C VAL A 61 -26.31 -15.26 13.88
N PRO A 62 -26.21 -16.43 14.56
CA PRO A 62 -25.34 -16.55 15.72
C PRO A 62 -23.86 -16.29 15.44
N SER A 63 -23.37 -16.68 14.25
CA SER A 63 -21.98 -16.44 13.84
C SER A 63 -21.73 -14.98 13.50
N LEU A 64 -22.67 -14.32 12.78
CA LEU A 64 -22.58 -12.90 12.49
C LEU A 64 -22.57 -12.08 13.78
N ARG A 65 -23.41 -12.43 14.77
CA ARG A 65 -23.45 -11.77 16.08
C ARG A 65 -22.09 -11.77 16.78
N ARG A 66 -21.32 -12.86 16.69
CA ARG A 66 -19.98 -12.96 17.24
C ARG A 66 -18.99 -12.08 16.49
N LEU A 67 -19.03 -12.05 15.14
CA LEU A 67 -18.22 -11.18 14.31
C LEU A 67 -18.50 -9.71 14.63
N VAL A 68 -19.78 -9.32 14.64
CA VAL A 68 -20.22 -7.96 15.00
C VAL A 68 -19.73 -7.56 16.40
N GLY A 69 -19.78 -8.49 17.36
CA GLY A 69 -19.26 -8.24 18.71
C GLY A 69 -17.79 -7.85 18.74
N VAL A 70 -16.94 -8.48 17.90
CA VAL A 70 -15.52 -8.10 17.74
C VAL A 70 -15.41 -6.72 17.09
N LEU A 71 -16.14 -6.49 15.99
CA LEU A 71 -16.10 -5.21 15.26
C LEU A 71 -16.57 -4.02 16.12
N VAL A 72 -17.55 -4.24 17.00
CA VAL A 72 -18.00 -3.24 18.00
C VAL A 72 -16.90 -3.02 19.05
N GLY A 73 -16.29 -4.08 19.56
CA GLY A 73 -15.21 -4.00 20.53
C GLY A 73 -13.98 -3.25 20.02
N GLU A 74 -13.70 -3.34 18.72
CA GLU A 74 -12.61 -2.61 18.05
C GLU A 74 -13.07 -1.23 17.51
N GLY A 75 -14.31 -0.82 17.75
CA GLY A 75 -14.82 0.50 17.40
C GLY A 75 -15.14 0.70 15.92
N LEU A 76 -15.22 -0.35 15.11
CA LEU A 76 -15.59 -0.30 13.70
C LEU A 76 -17.09 -0.20 13.50
N LEU A 77 -17.85 -0.85 14.37
CA LEU A 77 -19.30 -0.74 14.46
C LEU A 77 -19.69 -0.25 15.84
N ALA A 78 -20.91 0.27 15.98
CA ALA A 78 -21.47 0.66 17.26
C ALA A 78 -22.95 0.28 17.32
N TYR A 79 -23.44 -0.13 18.51
CA TYR A 79 -24.87 -0.22 18.76
C TYR A 79 -25.45 1.19 18.88
N VAL A 80 -26.48 1.48 18.10
CA VAL A 80 -27.25 2.74 18.19
C VAL A 80 -28.41 2.62 19.15
N ASP A 81 -28.87 1.40 19.42
CA ASP A 81 -29.87 1.02 20.43
C ASP A 81 -29.61 -0.45 20.86
N ALA A 82 -30.60 -1.07 21.54
CA ALA A 82 -30.45 -2.43 22.07
C ALA A 82 -30.32 -3.53 20.99
N GLU A 83 -30.69 -3.26 19.73
CA GLU A 83 -30.81 -4.28 18.69
C GLU A 83 -30.05 -3.93 17.42
N ARG A 84 -29.88 -2.63 17.10
CA ARG A 84 -29.34 -2.19 15.82
C ARG A 84 -27.91 -1.69 15.93
N VAL A 85 -27.11 -2.04 14.92
CA VAL A 85 -25.74 -1.58 14.75
C VAL A 85 -25.62 -0.64 13.55
N ALA A 86 -24.65 0.26 13.62
CA ALA A 86 -24.26 1.17 12.55
C ALA A 86 -22.75 1.19 12.40
N VAL A 87 -22.28 1.66 11.23
CA VAL A 87 -20.87 1.93 10.96
C VAL A 87 -20.42 3.17 11.72
N THR A 88 -19.24 3.12 12.32
CA THR A 88 -18.60 4.30 12.94
C THR A 88 -17.71 5.03 11.91
N PRO A 89 -17.20 6.25 12.21
CA PRO A 89 -16.21 6.90 11.34
C PRO A 89 -14.96 6.03 11.06
N LEU A 90 -14.51 5.21 12.02
CA LEU A 90 -13.45 4.24 11.80
C LEU A 90 -13.92 3.09 10.88
N GLY A 91 -15.13 2.61 11.09
CA GLY A 91 -15.73 1.53 10.30
C GLY A 91 -16.01 1.91 8.84
N GLU A 92 -16.13 3.20 8.51
CA GLU A 92 -16.23 3.67 7.12
C GLU A 92 -15.01 3.24 6.29
N GLN A 93 -13.85 2.99 6.92
CA GLN A 93 -12.67 2.47 6.25
C GLN A 93 -12.83 1.03 5.72
N LEU A 94 -13.85 0.29 6.18
CA LEU A 94 -14.19 -1.04 5.65
C LEU A 94 -14.82 -0.99 4.24
N ARG A 95 -15.28 0.18 3.78
CA ARG A 95 -15.85 0.31 2.44
C ARG A 95 -14.79 0.04 1.37
N GLN A 96 -15.21 -0.58 0.28
CA GLN A 96 -14.30 -0.95 -0.81
C GLN A 96 -13.62 0.25 -1.47
N GLU A 97 -14.30 1.37 -1.53
CA GLU A 97 -13.78 2.65 -2.04
C GLU A 97 -12.76 3.32 -1.10
N GLN A 98 -12.66 2.84 0.16
CA GLN A 98 -11.68 3.27 1.15
C GLN A 98 -10.55 2.21 1.28
N LEU A 99 -10.44 1.57 2.45
CA LEU A 99 -9.41 0.55 2.74
C LEU A 99 -9.97 -0.88 2.79
N GLY A 100 -11.24 -1.10 2.43
CA GLY A 100 -11.86 -2.42 2.48
C GLY A 100 -11.15 -3.44 1.60
N VAL A 101 -10.73 -3.05 0.38
CA VAL A 101 -9.96 -3.93 -0.51
C VAL A 101 -8.59 -4.27 0.08
N LEU A 102 -7.93 -3.32 0.74
CA LEU A 102 -6.66 -3.58 1.43
C LEU A 102 -6.86 -4.57 2.59
N ALA A 103 -7.93 -4.41 3.37
CA ALA A 103 -8.26 -5.36 4.44
C ALA A 103 -8.54 -6.77 3.90
N GLU A 104 -9.25 -6.87 2.78
CA GLU A 104 -9.52 -8.14 2.09
C GLU A 104 -8.22 -8.78 1.58
N PHE A 105 -7.32 -8.01 0.99
CA PHE A 105 -6.02 -8.45 0.51
C PHE A 105 -5.14 -8.98 1.66
N VAL A 106 -4.96 -8.20 2.73
CA VAL A 106 -4.17 -8.60 3.91
C VAL A 106 -4.70 -9.89 4.55
N GLY A 107 -6.02 -10.12 4.52
CA GLY A 107 -6.64 -11.35 5.01
C GLY A 107 -6.78 -12.46 3.98
N SER A 108 -6.26 -12.30 2.76
CA SER A 108 -6.32 -13.34 1.71
C SER A 108 -5.38 -14.50 2.02
N ALA A 109 -5.67 -15.66 1.47
CA ALA A 109 -4.84 -16.85 1.71
C ALA A 109 -3.41 -16.69 1.17
N SER A 110 -3.26 -16.05 -0.01
CA SER A 110 -1.97 -15.83 -0.62
C SER A 110 -1.05 -14.94 0.23
N GLN A 111 -1.64 -13.96 0.96
CA GLN A 111 -0.90 -13.09 1.87
C GLN A 111 -0.68 -13.72 3.25
N TRP A 112 -1.67 -14.43 3.76
CA TRP A 112 -1.66 -14.93 5.13
C TRP A 112 -0.78 -16.16 5.33
N THR A 113 -0.81 -17.11 4.38
CA THR A 113 -0.13 -18.40 4.56
C THR A 113 1.40 -18.30 4.62
N PRO A 114 2.09 -17.43 3.85
CA PRO A 114 3.54 -17.26 3.98
C PRO A 114 4.01 -16.86 5.38
N TRP A 115 3.20 -16.11 6.14
CA TRP A 115 3.56 -15.64 7.47
C TRP A 115 3.78 -16.75 8.50
N VAL A 116 3.22 -17.95 8.31
CA VAL A 116 3.53 -19.10 9.19
C VAL A 116 4.98 -19.55 9.05
N HIS A 117 5.65 -19.14 7.99
CA HIS A 117 7.05 -19.43 7.70
C HIS A 117 8.01 -18.26 7.99
N LEU A 118 7.58 -17.21 8.71
CA LEU A 118 8.44 -16.07 9.06
C LEU A 118 9.78 -16.51 9.71
N GLU A 119 9.76 -17.56 10.57
CA GLU A 119 10.98 -18.10 11.16
C GLU A 119 11.99 -18.56 10.09
N HIS A 120 11.52 -19.12 8.98
CA HIS A 120 12.39 -19.48 7.86
C HIS A 120 13.08 -18.26 7.27
N SER A 121 12.33 -17.19 7.00
CA SER A 121 12.90 -15.95 6.47
C SER A 121 13.93 -15.34 7.42
N VAL A 122 13.63 -15.28 8.71
CA VAL A 122 14.56 -14.77 9.73
C VAL A 122 15.84 -15.60 9.82
N ARG A 123 15.77 -16.93 9.63
CA ARG A 123 16.94 -17.83 9.69
C ARG A 123 17.79 -17.81 8.42
N THR A 124 17.17 -17.60 7.27
CA THR A 124 17.83 -17.85 5.96
C THR A 124 18.00 -16.60 5.11
N GLY A 125 17.23 -15.53 5.40
CA GLY A 125 17.13 -14.36 4.53
C GLY A 125 16.32 -14.60 3.25
N GLN A 126 15.73 -15.80 3.07
CA GLN A 126 14.93 -16.14 1.89
C GLN A 126 13.44 -15.83 2.14
N ALA A 127 12.71 -15.49 1.07
CA ALA A 127 11.29 -15.19 1.16
C ALA A 127 10.48 -16.42 1.62
N ALA A 128 9.64 -16.22 2.64
CA ALA A 128 8.69 -17.25 3.08
C ALA A 128 7.62 -17.52 2.02
N PHE A 129 7.32 -16.53 1.18
CA PHE A 129 6.40 -16.66 0.05
C PHE A 129 6.90 -17.73 -0.94
N GLU A 130 8.16 -17.68 -1.33
CA GLU A 130 8.77 -18.68 -2.22
C GLU A 130 8.77 -20.08 -1.60
N LYS A 131 9.03 -20.15 -0.29
CA LYS A 131 8.91 -21.42 0.43
C LYS A 131 7.50 -21.99 0.41
N GLN A 132 6.48 -21.14 0.51
CA GLN A 132 5.07 -21.54 0.54
C GLN A 132 4.54 -21.90 -0.85
N HIS A 133 4.90 -21.11 -1.88
CA HIS A 133 4.29 -21.20 -3.21
C HIS A 133 5.22 -21.76 -4.29
N GLY A 134 6.51 -21.96 -4.00
CA GLY A 134 7.49 -22.50 -4.94
C GLY A 134 7.94 -21.53 -6.03
N GLN A 135 7.53 -20.26 -5.95
CA GLN A 135 7.83 -19.21 -6.92
C GLN A 135 7.76 -17.82 -6.24
N SER A 136 8.33 -16.81 -6.87
CA SER A 136 8.28 -15.44 -6.37
C SER A 136 6.83 -14.88 -6.35
N LEU A 137 6.60 -13.83 -5.56
CA LEU A 137 5.30 -13.14 -5.50
C LEU A 137 4.81 -12.70 -6.88
N PHE A 138 5.68 -12.08 -7.67
CA PHE A 138 5.30 -11.54 -8.98
C PHE A 138 5.03 -12.63 -10.02
N GLU A 139 5.76 -13.73 -10.01
CA GLU A 139 5.47 -14.91 -10.85
C GLU A 139 4.15 -15.57 -10.43
N TYR A 140 3.87 -15.63 -9.14
CA TYR A 140 2.60 -16.12 -8.62
C TYR A 140 1.42 -15.26 -9.11
N LEU A 141 1.53 -13.94 -9.00
CA LEU A 141 0.49 -13.00 -9.43
C LEU A 141 0.24 -13.08 -10.95
N GLU A 142 1.27 -13.30 -11.77
CA GLU A 142 1.12 -13.51 -13.21
C GLU A 142 0.26 -14.76 -13.55
N GLN A 143 0.30 -15.78 -12.69
CA GLN A 143 -0.43 -17.05 -12.87
C GLN A 143 -1.79 -17.06 -12.16
N HIS A 144 -2.07 -16.09 -11.26
CA HIS A 144 -3.29 -16.02 -10.45
C HIS A 144 -4.00 -14.67 -10.64
N PRO A 145 -4.77 -14.48 -11.74
CA PRO A 145 -5.35 -13.18 -12.09
C PRO A 145 -6.26 -12.56 -11.01
N ALA A 146 -6.98 -13.40 -10.25
CA ALA A 146 -7.85 -12.91 -9.17
C ALA A 146 -7.04 -12.31 -8.01
N ASP A 147 -5.94 -12.96 -7.61
CA ASP A 147 -5.04 -12.46 -6.58
C ASP A 147 -4.27 -11.22 -7.07
N SER A 148 -3.87 -11.21 -8.35
CA SER A 148 -3.26 -10.05 -9.00
C SER A 148 -4.19 -8.84 -8.98
N GLN A 149 -5.46 -9.01 -9.36
CA GLN A 149 -6.45 -7.94 -9.32
C GLN A 149 -6.69 -7.42 -7.89
N LEU A 150 -6.74 -8.32 -6.91
CA LEU A 150 -6.91 -7.95 -5.50
C LEU A 150 -5.69 -7.16 -4.99
N TYR A 151 -4.48 -7.64 -5.28
CA TYR A 151 -3.21 -6.96 -4.97
C TYR A 151 -3.18 -5.55 -5.54
N ASP A 152 -3.38 -5.42 -6.85
CA ASP A 152 -3.35 -4.15 -7.56
C ASP A 152 -4.36 -3.15 -7.00
N THR A 153 -5.61 -3.61 -6.74
CA THR A 153 -6.67 -2.75 -6.21
C THR A 153 -6.38 -2.33 -4.76
N ALA A 154 -5.79 -3.22 -3.96
CA ALA A 154 -5.36 -2.90 -2.59
C ALA A 154 -4.23 -1.85 -2.58
N VAL A 155 -3.26 -1.96 -3.48
CA VAL A 155 -2.19 -0.96 -3.65
C VAL A 155 -2.75 0.38 -4.11
N ASP A 156 -3.76 0.39 -4.98
CA ASP A 156 -4.42 1.62 -5.45
C ASP A 156 -5.10 2.41 -4.30
N ALA A 157 -5.58 1.73 -3.26
CA ALA A 157 -6.32 2.36 -2.17
C ALA A 157 -5.51 3.46 -1.44
N PHE A 158 -4.22 3.23 -1.19
CA PHE A 158 -3.35 4.25 -0.56
C PHE A 158 -2.56 5.08 -1.59
N THR A 159 -2.46 4.63 -2.83
CA THR A 159 -1.75 5.33 -3.91
C THR A 159 -2.34 6.70 -4.19
N ARG A 160 -3.68 6.82 -4.24
CA ARG A 160 -4.36 8.09 -4.47
C ARG A 160 -4.01 9.13 -3.41
N GLN A 161 -4.04 8.76 -2.14
CA GLN A 161 -3.70 9.68 -1.05
C GLN A 161 -2.27 10.21 -1.19
N GLN A 162 -1.32 9.34 -1.53
CA GLN A 162 0.08 9.71 -1.72
C GLN A 162 0.27 10.63 -2.95
N ALA A 163 -0.42 10.32 -4.05
CA ALA A 163 -0.39 11.15 -5.26
C ALA A 163 -0.97 12.54 -5.01
N HIS A 164 -2.10 12.63 -4.30
CA HIS A 164 -2.72 13.89 -3.90
C HIS A 164 -1.76 14.73 -3.04
N ALA A 165 -1.18 14.13 -2.01
CA ALA A 165 -0.25 14.82 -1.13
C ALA A 165 1.01 15.30 -1.88
N LEU A 166 1.53 14.54 -2.84
CA LEU A 166 2.64 14.98 -3.69
C LEU A 166 2.22 16.14 -4.61
N ALA A 167 1.05 16.05 -5.22
CA ALA A 167 0.54 17.05 -6.16
C ALA A 167 0.19 18.40 -5.49
N GLU A 168 0.01 18.42 -4.18
CA GLU A 168 -0.15 19.67 -3.39
C GLU A 168 1.19 20.36 -3.10
N THR A 169 2.31 19.72 -3.42
CA THR A 169 3.64 20.30 -3.31
C THR A 169 4.05 20.97 -4.61
N ASN A 170 5.06 21.83 -4.57
CA ASN A 170 5.64 22.48 -5.76
C ASN A 170 6.70 21.59 -6.48
N VAL A 171 6.79 20.32 -6.12
CA VAL A 171 7.85 19.44 -6.64
C VAL A 171 7.74 19.19 -8.14
N LEU A 172 6.54 19.27 -8.73
CA LEU A 172 6.30 19.04 -10.16
C LEU A 172 5.99 20.28 -10.96
N ASP A 173 5.99 21.50 -10.37
CA ASP A 173 5.52 22.74 -11.02
C ASP A 173 6.31 23.12 -12.28
N ASP A 174 7.58 22.81 -12.33
CA ASP A 174 8.48 23.07 -13.47
C ASP A 174 8.68 21.83 -14.38
N ALA A 175 8.08 20.68 -14.04
CA ALA A 175 8.18 19.47 -14.86
C ALA A 175 7.20 19.53 -16.05
N ARG A 176 7.64 19.06 -17.20
CA ARG A 176 6.83 18.90 -18.42
C ARG A 176 6.50 17.44 -18.71
N VAL A 177 7.48 16.57 -18.44
CA VAL A 177 7.35 15.12 -18.66
C VAL A 177 7.75 14.37 -17.40
N VAL A 178 6.88 13.50 -16.91
CA VAL A 178 7.13 12.58 -15.80
C VAL A 178 7.07 11.14 -16.28
N VAL A 179 8.06 10.33 -15.90
CA VAL A 179 8.07 8.87 -16.10
C VAL A 179 7.71 8.21 -14.78
N ASP A 180 6.66 7.40 -14.77
CA ASP A 180 6.28 6.55 -13.65
C ASP A 180 6.88 5.14 -13.88
N VAL A 181 7.95 4.84 -13.16
CA VAL A 181 8.75 3.63 -13.35
C VAL A 181 8.24 2.51 -12.46
N GLY A 182 7.76 1.42 -13.05
CA GLY A 182 7.02 0.38 -12.35
C GLY A 182 5.65 0.91 -11.91
N GLY A 183 4.99 1.71 -12.77
CA GLY A 183 3.78 2.47 -12.44
C GLY A 183 2.53 1.60 -12.26
N GLY A 184 2.59 0.29 -12.50
CA GLY A 184 1.49 -0.65 -12.29
C GLY A 184 0.23 -0.22 -13.01
N ARG A 185 -0.88 -0.10 -12.28
CA ARG A 185 -2.18 0.33 -12.83
C ARG A 185 -2.24 1.81 -13.25
N GLY A 186 -1.16 2.57 -13.08
CA GLY A 186 -1.06 3.96 -13.49
C GLY A 186 -1.83 4.94 -12.60
N THR A 187 -2.37 4.50 -11.47
CA THR A 187 -3.18 5.35 -10.57
C THR A 187 -2.40 6.56 -10.08
N PHE A 188 -1.12 6.38 -9.71
CA PHE A 188 -0.28 7.50 -9.26
C PHE A 188 -0.09 8.54 -10.36
N LEU A 189 0.29 8.09 -11.55
CA LEU A 189 0.47 8.96 -12.72
C LEU A 189 -0.82 9.67 -13.12
N MET A 190 -1.96 8.95 -13.13
CA MET A 190 -3.27 9.53 -13.46
C MET A 190 -3.63 10.68 -12.53
N GLU A 191 -3.47 10.49 -11.21
CA GLU A 191 -3.77 11.53 -10.22
C GLU A 191 -2.87 12.76 -10.38
N LEU A 192 -1.57 12.57 -10.70
CA LEU A 192 -0.67 13.67 -11.00
C LEU A 192 -1.10 14.43 -12.27
N LEU A 193 -1.45 13.70 -13.34
CA LEU A 193 -1.88 14.32 -14.60
C LEU A 193 -3.21 15.07 -14.47
N LEU A 194 -4.14 14.59 -13.66
CA LEU A 194 -5.41 15.27 -13.41
C LEU A 194 -5.21 16.63 -12.71
N ARG A 195 -4.21 16.74 -11.84
CA ARG A 195 -3.92 17.97 -11.08
C ARG A 195 -3.00 18.93 -11.82
N HIS A 196 -2.07 18.43 -12.61
CA HIS A 196 -1.10 19.22 -13.36
C HIS A 196 -1.46 19.18 -14.85
N VAL A 197 -2.31 20.14 -15.30
CA VAL A 197 -2.89 20.12 -16.66
C VAL A 197 -1.86 20.20 -17.80
N ASN A 198 -0.68 20.77 -17.53
CA ASN A 198 0.40 20.91 -18.52
C ASN A 198 1.41 19.75 -18.48
N LEU A 199 1.28 18.83 -17.52
CA LEU A 199 2.17 17.70 -17.36
C LEU A 199 1.81 16.59 -18.35
N ARG A 200 2.81 15.98 -18.98
CA ARG A 200 2.71 14.75 -19.77
C ARG A 200 3.31 13.60 -18.98
N GLY A 201 2.76 12.42 -19.14
CA GLY A 201 3.21 11.23 -18.42
C GLY A 201 3.70 10.14 -19.37
N ILE A 202 4.67 9.37 -18.90
CA ILE A 202 5.06 8.09 -19.48
C ILE A 202 4.84 7.04 -18.39
N LEU A 203 3.95 6.09 -18.62
CA LEU A 203 3.83 4.90 -17.77
C LEU A 203 4.80 3.85 -18.30
N PHE A 204 5.73 3.43 -17.47
CA PHE A 204 6.71 2.42 -17.84
C PHE A 204 6.59 1.20 -16.92
N ASP A 205 6.22 0.05 -17.50
CA ASP A 205 6.08 -1.21 -16.79
C ASP A 205 6.19 -2.42 -17.76
N LYS A 206 6.10 -3.64 -17.25
CA LYS A 206 6.10 -4.87 -18.04
C LYS A 206 4.98 -4.87 -19.10
N PRO A 207 5.16 -5.56 -20.25
CA PRO A 207 4.20 -5.54 -21.35
C PRO A 207 2.76 -5.95 -20.96
N ASN A 208 2.61 -6.97 -20.10
CA ASN A 208 1.32 -7.42 -19.59
C ASN A 208 0.61 -6.37 -18.74
N VAL A 209 1.36 -5.59 -17.94
CA VAL A 209 0.84 -4.51 -17.10
C VAL A 209 0.39 -3.35 -17.96
N VAL A 210 1.25 -2.90 -18.89
CA VAL A 210 0.96 -1.77 -19.80
C VAL A 210 -0.27 -2.04 -20.66
N SER A 211 -0.43 -3.26 -21.20
CA SER A 211 -1.60 -3.62 -22.00
C SER A 211 -2.92 -3.56 -21.22
N ALA A 212 -2.90 -3.79 -19.92
CA ALA A 212 -4.10 -3.83 -19.07
C ALA A 212 -4.61 -2.44 -18.63
N VAL A 213 -3.85 -1.36 -18.87
CA VAL A 213 -4.19 -0.03 -18.33
C VAL A 213 -4.61 1.00 -19.36
N GLN A 214 -4.56 0.67 -20.66
CA GLN A 214 -4.87 1.59 -21.74
C GLN A 214 -6.27 2.23 -21.62
N ASP A 215 -7.28 1.42 -21.35
CA ASP A 215 -8.67 1.88 -21.23
C ASP A 215 -8.86 2.81 -20.03
N ARG A 216 -8.15 2.59 -18.92
CA ARG A 216 -8.23 3.45 -17.72
C ARG A 216 -7.81 4.90 -17.99
N PHE A 217 -6.76 5.12 -18.78
CA PHE A 217 -6.33 6.47 -19.17
C PHE A 217 -7.29 7.11 -20.16
N ALA A 218 -7.91 6.32 -21.03
CA ALA A 218 -8.94 6.80 -21.96
C ALA A 218 -10.21 7.22 -21.21
N GLU A 219 -10.69 6.41 -20.27
CA GLU A 219 -11.84 6.71 -19.40
C GLU A 219 -11.61 7.97 -18.56
N ALA A 220 -10.38 8.22 -18.12
CA ALA A 220 -9.99 9.43 -17.41
C ALA A 220 -9.78 10.65 -18.32
N GLY A 221 -9.90 10.52 -19.63
CA GLY A 221 -9.67 11.60 -20.62
C GLY A 221 -8.19 11.99 -20.76
N LEU A 222 -7.26 11.10 -20.38
CA LEU A 222 -5.82 11.37 -20.32
C LEU A 222 -5.02 10.80 -21.49
N GLN A 223 -5.66 10.10 -22.44
CA GLN A 223 -5.01 9.38 -23.53
C GLN A 223 -4.11 10.26 -24.41
N SER A 224 -4.38 11.56 -24.50
CA SER A 224 -3.55 12.51 -25.27
C SER A 224 -2.32 13.03 -24.50
N ARG A 225 -2.28 12.79 -23.20
CA ARG A 225 -1.21 13.28 -22.29
C ARG A 225 -0.37 12.17 -21.70
N VAL A 226 -0.67 10.90 -21.99
CA VAL A 226 0.09 9.74 -21.49
C VAL A 226 0.65 8.94 -22.65
N GLU A 227 1.87 8.48 -22.51
CA GLU A 227 2.50 7.45 -23.31
C GLU A 227 2.65 6.18 -22.48
N LEU A 228 2.29 5.04 -23.06
CA LEU A 228 2.39 3.74 -22.41
C LEU A 228 3.58 2.99 -23.02
N VAL A 229 4.63 2.80 -22.24
CA VAL A 229 5.89 2.19 -22.68
C VAL A 229 6.12 0.87 -21.97
N ALA A 230 6.17 -0.22 -22.72
CA ALA A 230 6.47 -1.54 -22.20
C ALA A 230 7.98 -1.76 -22.15
N GLY A 231 8.49 -2.30 -21.02
CA GLY A 231 9.90 -2.61 -20.85
C GLY A 231 10.20 -3.22 -19.50
N ASP A 232 11.48 -3.38 -19.21
CA ASP A 232 11.96 -3.88 -17.93
C ASP A 232 12.99 -2.90 -17.35
N PHE A 233 12.64 -2.29 -16.24
CA PHE A 233 13.50 -1.31 -15.55
C PHE A 233 14.82 -1.91 -15.04
N HIS A 234 14.95 -3.23 -15.02
CA HIS A 234 16.23 -3.89 -14.75
C HIS A 234 17.23 -3.74 -15.92
N HIS A 235 16.76 -3.42 -17.12
CA HIS A 235 17.58 -3.24 -18.31
C HIS A 235 17.72 -1.78 -18.71
N ASP A 236 16.59 -1.08 -18.88
CA ASP A 236 16.57 0.32 -19.30
C ASP A 236 15.33 1.06 -18.75
N VAL A 237 15.26 2.37 -19.01
CA VAL A 237 14.09 3.22 -18.75
C VAL A 237 13.95 4.25 -19.88
N PRO A 238 12.73 4.78 -20.16
CA PRO A 238 12.54 5.86 -21.13
C PRO A 238 13.47 7.04 -20.88
N GLN A 239 13.99 7.67 -21.91
CA GLN A 239 15.04 8.69 -21.82
C GLN A 239 14.48 10.11 -21.97
N GLY A 240 15.11 11.11 -21.31
CA GLY A 240 14.94 12.54 -21.63
C GLY A 240 13.77 13.23 -20.92
N ALA A 241 13.19 12.62 -19.90
CA ALA A 241 12.15 13.29 -19.10
C ALA A 241 12.75 14.20 -18.01
N ASP A 242 11.93 15.16 -17.55
CA ASP A 242 12.30 16.10 -16.48
C ASP A 242 12.27 15.45 -15.10
N CYS A 243 11.40 14.44 -14.94
CA CYS A 243 11.15 13.78 -13.67
C CYS A 243 10.93 12.28 -13.87
N TYR A 244 11.54 11.48 -13.00
CA TYR A 244 11.28 10.04 -12.86
C TYR A 244 10.71 9.78 -11.48
N VAL A 245 9.62 9.07 -11.39
CA VAL A 245 9.00 8.64 -10.13
C VAL A 245 9.17 7.14 -10.01
N ILE A 246 9.62 6.69 -8.84
CA ILE A 246 9.74 5.30 -8.44
C ILE A 246 8.95 5.16 -7.14
N LYS A 247 7.76 4.56 -7.21
CA LYS A 247 6.85 4.46 -6.06
C LYS A 247 6.62 3.03 -5.63
N HIS A 248 7.04 2.68 -4.42
CA HIS A 248 6.93 1.32 -3.87
C HIS A 248 7.50 0.24 -4.80
N VAL A 249 8.68 0.53 -5.37
CA VAL A 249 9.42 -0.37 -6.25
C VAL A 249 10.76 -0.75 -5.64
N LEU A 250 11.53 0.23 -5.11
CA LEU A 250 12.88 -0.05 -4.59
C LEU A 250 12.85 -1.00 -3.40
N HIS A 251 11.80 -0.94 -2.58
CA HIS A 251 11.65 -1.78 -1.40
C HIS A 251 11.44 -3.27 -1.74
N ASN A 252 11.08 -3.61 -2.98
CA ASN A 252 10.96 -5.00 -3.42
C ASN A 252 12.32 -5.66 -3.71
N TRP A 253 13.41 -4.88 -3.73
CA TRP A 253 14.71 -5.29 -4.21
C TRP A 253 15.80 -5.04 -3.18
N ASP A 254 16.89 -5.81 -3.28
CA ASP A 254 18.11 -5.57 -2.53
C ASP A 254 18.79 -4.23 -2.90
N ASP A 255 19.85 -3.88 -2.19
CA ASP A 255 20.52 -2.60 -2.40
C ASP A 255 21.25 -2.49 -3.75
N ASP A 256 21.67 -3.60 -4.33
CA ASP A 256 22.38 -3.60 -5.62
C ASP A 256 21.42 -3.33 -6.78
N LEU A 257 20.26 -4.00 -6.78
CA LEU A 257 19.22 -3.78 -7.77
C LEU A 257 18.56 -2.40 -7.61
N ALA A 258 18.29 -1.97 -6.38
CA ALA A 258 17.75 -0.64 -6.08
C ALA A 258 18.71 0.47 -6.56
N ARG A 259 20.00 0.34 -6.30
CA ARG A 259 21.07 1.25 -6.79
C ARG A 259 21.11 1.28 -8.31
N ALA A 260 21.10 0.13 -8.95
CA ALA A 260 21.13 0.03 -10.41
C ALA A 260 19.92 0.72 -11.06
N LEU A 261 18.74 0.56 -10.51
CA LEU A 261 17.52 1.26 -11.00
C LEU A 261 17.66 2.78 -10.84
N LEU A 262 18.10 3.26 -9.68
CA LEU A 262 18.33 4.71 -9.48
C LEU A 262 19.38 5.27 -10.43
N GLN A 263 20.46 4.53 -10.69
CA GLN A 263 21.51 4.93 -11.65
C GLN A 263 20.96 5.05 -13.08
N ARG A 264 20.08 4.13 -13.50
CA ARG A 264 19.42 4.20 -14.81
C ARG A 264 18.54 5.44 -14.92
N CYS A 265 17.71 5.70 -13.90
CA CYS A 265 16.87 6.91 -13.86
C CYS A 265 17.73 8.18 -13.83
N ALA A 266 18.82 8.20 -13.07
CA ALA A 266 19.77 9.33 -13.04
C ALA A 266 20.47 9.56 -14.37
N ALA A 267 20.81 8.49 -15.10
CA ALA A 267 21.36 8.61 -16.45
C ALA A 267 20.33 9.18 -17.43
N ALA A 268 19.08 8.69 -17.36
CA ALA A 268 17.99 9.00 -18.29
C ALA A 268 17.40 10.42 -18.11
N VAL A 269 17.37 10.93 -16.90
CA VAL A 269 16.79 12.26 -16.59
C VAL A 269 17.65 13.37 -17.19
N VAL A 270 17.02 14.43 -17.67
CA VAL A 270 17.72 15.60 -18.22
C VAL A 270 18.63 16.29 -17.18
N PRO A 271 19.68 17.00 -17.58
CA PRO A 271 20.48 17.80 -16.65
C PRO A 271 19.61 18.78 -15.86
N GLY A 272 19.78 18.84 -14.53
CA GLY A 272 18.93 19.62 -13.63
C GLY A 272 17.54 19.03 -13.35
N GLY A 273 17.18 17.91 -13.99
CA GLY A 273 15.96 17.15 -13.70
C GLY A 273 16.07 16.37 -12.39
N ARG A 274 15.03 15.61 -12.07
CA ARG A 274 14.91 14.98 -10.75
C ARG A 274 14.43 13.52 -10.81
N VAL A 275 14.83 12.75 -9.80
CA VAL A 275 14.29 11.41 -9.52
C VAL A 275 13.60 11.46 -8.16
N LEU A 276 12.35 11.09 -8.12
CA LEU A 276 11.52 10.99 -6.93
C LEU A 276 11.40 9.51 -6.54
N VAL A 277 11.69 9.21 -5.28
CA VAL A 277 11.38 7.92 -4.68
C VAL A 277 10.26 8.14 -3.67
N VAL A 278 9.15 7.42 -3.82
CA VAL A 278 8.00 7.48 -2.89
C VAL A 278 7.92 6.14 -2.17
N GLU A 279 8.40 6.10 -0.93
CA GLU A 279 8.48 4.88 -0.12
C GLU A 279 8.39 5.16 1.38
N GLY A 280 8.34 4.10 2.18
CA GLY A 280 8.53 4.15 3.62
C GLY A 280 9.95 4.58 3.99
N ILE A 281 10.09 5.24 5.14
CA ILE A 281 11.39 5.48 5.77
C ILE A 281 11.36 4.85 7.14
N ALA A 282 12.18 3.82 7.37
CA ALA A 282 12.33 3.16 8.65
C ALA A 282 12.88 4.14 9.70
N LEU A 283 12.10 4.42 10.74
CA LEU A 283 12.49 5.32 11.82
C LEU A 283 13.45 4.63 12.80
N PRO A 284 14.44 5.37 13.36
CA PRO A 284 15.44 4.79 14.22
C PRO A 284 14.91 4.46 15.62
N GLY A 285 15.59 3.54 16.29
CA GLY A 285 15.43 3.24 17.72
C GLY A 285 14.06 2.62 18.06
N ASN A 286 13.53 2.97 19.22
CA ASN A 286 12.34 2.36 19.84
C ASN A 286 11.01 2.97 19.35
N MET A 287 11.03 3.87 18.39
CA MET A 287 9.80 4.45 17.85
C MET A 287 8.93 3.37 17.20
N ARG A 288 7.64 3.38 17.51
CA ARG A 288 6.66 2.61 16.76
C ARG A 288 6.55 3.21 15.35
N ASP A 289 6.65 2.34 14.35
CA ASP A 289 6.68 2.74 12.95
C ASP A 289 6.06 1.64 12.10
N GLY A 290 5.05 1.97 11.31
CA GLY A 290 4.42 1.05 10.37
C GLY A 290 5.39 0.53 9.32
N THR A 291 6.42 1.32 8.96
CA THR A 291 7.47 0.91 8.03
C THR A 291 8.26 -0.30 8.53
N LYS A 292 8.43 -0.47 9.86
CA LYS A 292 9.07 -1.67 10.43
C LYS A 292 8.23 -2.93 10.26
N LEU A 293 6.90 -2.80 10.23
CA LEU A 293 6.01 -3.92 9.93
C LEU A 293 6.06 -4.23 8.43
N MET A 294 6.09 -3.19 7.58
CA MET A 294 6.27 -3.34 6.15
C MET A 294 7.63 -3.97 5.79
N ASP A 295 8.69 -3.69 6.56
CA ASP A 295 10.00 -4.33 6.38
C ASP A 295 9.95 -5.85 6.61
N LEU A 296 9.18 -6.29 7.61
CA LEU A 296 8.91 -7.73 7.78
C LEU A 296 8.02 -8.30 6.65
N GLU A 297 7.09 -7.52 6.13
CA GLU A 297 6.29 -7.92 4.97
C GLU A 297 7.19 -8.13 3.75
N MET A 298 8.14 -7.22 3.49
CA MET A 298 9.12 -7.37 2.42
C MET A 298 10.00 -8.63 2.62
N LEU A 299 10.45 -8.90 3.84
CA LEU A 299 11.22 -10.11 4.16
C LEU A 299 10.41 -11.40 3.90
N VAL A 300 9.10 -11.38 4.17
CA VAL A 300 8.21 -12.54 3.97
C VAL A 300 7.87 -12.73 2.49
N LEU A 301 7.61 -11.66 1.75
CA LEU A 301 7.04 -11.72 0.42
C LEU A 301 8.07 -11.68 -0.72
N THR A 302 9.23 -11.04 -0.51
CA THR A 302 10.17 -10.72 -1.59
C THR A 302 11.56 -11.29 -1.34
N GLY A 303 12.23 -11.68 -2.41
CA GLY A 303 13.61 -12.17 -2.35
C GLY A 303 14.61 -11.00 -2.24
N GLY A 304 14.92 -10.54 -1.03
CA GLY A 304 15.89 -9.48 -0.76
C GLY A 304 15.32 -8.07 -0.63
N GLY A 305 14.00 -7.92 -0.75
CA GLY A 305 13.32 -6.64 -0.53
C GLY A 305 13.40 -6.20 0.94
N ARG A 306 13.44 -4.88 1.14
CA ARG A 306 13.55 -4.26 2.47
C ARG A 306 13.15 -2.79 2.47
N GLU A 307 12.67 -2.34 3.61
CA GLU A 307 12.53 -0.92 3.87
C GLU A 307 13.87 -0.31 4.30
N ARG A 308 14.04 0.98 4.01
CA ARG A 308 15.31 1.66 4.22
C ARG A 308 15.16 2.88 5.12
N SER A 309 16.21 3.15 5.90
CA SER A 309 16.32 4.37 6.68
C SER A 309 16.70 5.57 5.82
N LYS A 310 16.46 6.79 6.33
CA LYS A 310 16.87 8.03 5.63
C LYS A 310 18.38 8.09 5.31
N PRO A 311 19.32 7.65 6.17
CA PRO A 311 20.73 7.56 5.81
C PRO A 311 21.03 6.58 4.67
N GLU A 312 20.31 5.45 4.58
CA GLU A 312 20.48 4.47 3.50
C GLU A 312 19.98 5.05 2.17
N PHE A 313 18.82 5.67 2.15
CA PHE A 313 18.36 6.41 0.95
C PHE A 313 19.36 7.49 0.52
N ARG A 314 19.90 8.27 1.47
CA ARG A 314 20.91 9.28 1.12
C ARG A 314 22.12 8.66 0.42
N ARG A 315 22.59 7.48 0.86
CA ARG A 315 23.68 6.74 0.19
C ARG A 315 23.26 6.28 -1.20
N LEU A 316 22.07 5.66 -1.35
CA LEU A 316 21.58 5.19 -2.64
C LEU A 316 21.51 6.33 -3.68
N PHE A 317 20.99 7.51 -3.29
CA PHE A 317 20.95 8.68 -4.16
C PHE A 317 22.35 9.16 -4.53
N ALA A 318 23.27 9.24 -3.56
CA ALA A 318 24.66 9.64 -3.81
C ALA A 318 25.38 8.66 -4.74
N ASP A 319 25.23 7.34 -4.53
CA ASP A 319 25.80 6.28 -5.35
C ASP A 319 25.24 6.30 -6.79
N ALA A 320 24.04 6.84 -6.97
CA ALA A 320 23.43 7.06 -8.29
C ALA A 320 23.82 8.41 -8.94
N GLY A 321 24.69 9.21 -8.29
CA GLY A 321 25.08 10.53 -8.79
C GLY A 321 23.99 11.60 -8.64
N LEU A 322 23.01 11.38 -7.75
CA LEU A 322 21.94 12.31 -7.44
C LEU A 322 22.20 13.00 -6.09
N ARG A 323 21.87 14.29 -5.99
CA ARG A 323 21.88 15.01 -4.73
C ARG A 323 20.47 14.96 -4.11
N LEU A 324 20.32 14.27 -2.97
CA LEU A 324 19.06 14.28 -2.21
C LEU A 324 18.81 15.69 -1.64
N GLU A 325 17.84 16.40 -2.19
CA GLU A 325 17.54 17.80 -1.83
C GLU A 325 16.43 17.91 -0.79
N GLN A 326 15.39 17.11 -0.95
CA GLN A 326 14.21 17.20 -0.08
C GLN A 326 13.72 15.80 0.34
N VAL A 327 13.10 15.77 1.50
CA VAL A 327 12.38 14.61 2.01
C VAL A 327 11.06 15.12 2.58
N LEU A 328 9.95 14.81 1.93
CA LEU A 328 8.61 15.28 2.27
C LEU A 328 7.78 14.12 2.78
N ARG A 329 7.03 14.31 3.85
CA ARG A 329 6.07 13.32 4.33
C ARG A 329 4.77 13.49 3.55
N LEU A 330 4.32 12.43 2.87
CA LEU A 330 3.09 12.43 2.08
C LEU A 330 1.89 11.90 2.88
N SER A 331 2.12 10.85 3.67
CA SER A 331 1.10 10.26 4.53
C SER A 331 1.77 9.53 5.70
N GLU A 332 1.01 8.84 6.52
CA GLU A 332 1.57 7.91 7.49
C GLU A 332 2.24 6.74 6.75
N GLY A 333 3.53 6.53 7.01
CA GLY A 333 4.34 5.48 6.37
C GLY A 333 4.82 5.79 4.95
N ALA A 334 4.53 6.95 4.35
CA ALA A 334 5.01 7.29 3.01
C ALA A 334 5.72 8.65 2.94
N TRP A 335 6.85 8.67 2.25
CA TRP A 335 7.71 9.84 2.08
C TRP A 335 8.11 9.99 0.61
N ALA A 336 8.15 11.23 0.11
CA ALA A 336 8.79 11.55 -1.16
C ALA A 336 10.21 12.02 -0.90
N MET A 337 11.17 11.36 -1.51
CA MET A 337 12.59 11.69 -1.50
C MET A 337 12.97 12.20 -2.89
N ILE A 338 13.39 13.46 -2.96
CA ILE A 338 13.67 14.16 -4.21
C ILE A 338 15.18 14.29 -4.41
N GLY A 339 15.69 13.54 -5.37
CA GLY A 339 17.06 13.62 -5.83
C GLY A 339 17.18 14.43 -7.12
N ARG A 340 18.09 15.37 -7.17
CA ARG A 340 18.35 16.20 -8.35
C ARG A 340 19.64 15.75 -9.05
N LYS A 341 19.56 15.66 -10.37
CA LYS A 341 20.75 15.50 -11.22
C LYS A 341 21.49 16.84 -11.29
N PRO A 342 22.80 16.90 -10.99
CA PRO A 342 23.58 18.12 -11.17
C PRO A 342 23.42 18.69 -12.59
N GLN A 343 23.47 20.02 -12.71
CA GLN A 343 23.63 20.67 -14.00
C GLN A 343 25.07 20.40 -14.46
N ALA A 344 25.24 20.00 -15.73
CA ALA A 344 26.55 19.74 -16.32
C ALA A 344 27.37 21.02 -16.38
#